data_21a9bed12c61d00e4423c751c7b082ab
#
_entry.id   21a9bed12c61d00e4423c751c7b082ab
#
_cell.length_a   1.000
_cell.length_b   1.000
_cell.length_c   1.000
_cell.angle_alpha   90.00
_cell.angle_beta   90.00
_cell.angle_gamma   90.00
#
_symmetry.space_group_name_H-M   'P 1'
#
loop_
_entity.id
_entity.type
_entity.pdbx_description
1 polymer ?
#
loop_
_entity_poly.entity_id
_entity_poly.type
_entity_poly.pdbx_seq_one_letter_code
_entity_poly.pdbx_strand_id
1 'polypeptide(L)'
;MMLDATQNYSVQLTAERLFGWHAALFPMGKSGSTTISVGTYRTEGMEVISGMFGRERVHYRAPEAERVSGEMDHFFAWFNDSQYAPSLLKSAIAHLWFVSIHPFDDGNGRIGRAISDMVLSQADQSKLRYFSMSMQISREKKEYYRILESVQRSDGDITAWLVWYLECLGRAVEASESMLSGVLLSLIHISEPTRH
;
A
#
# COMPACT_ATOMS: atom_id res chain seq x y z
N MET A 1 6.51 -4.51 -9.57
CA MET A 1 5.52 -4.55 -8.49
C MET A 1 4.23 -3.81 -8.87
N MET A 2 4.16 -2.46 -8.86
CA MET A 2 2.90 -1.71 -9.12
C MET A 2 2.26 -2.09 -10.46
N LEU A 3 3.03 -2.13 -11.55
CA LEU A 3 2.53 -2.57 -12.86
C LEU A 3 2.00 -4.00 -12.84
N ASP A 4 2.67 -4.92 -12.14
CA ASP A 4 2.18 -6.28 -12.02
C ASP A 4 0.87 -6.34 -11.24
N ALA A 5 0.77 -5.61 -10.12
CA ALA A 5 -0.44 -5.55 -9.30
C ALA A 5 -1.66 -5.06 -10.09
N THR A 6 -1.51 -4.04 -10.95
CA THR A 6 -2.60 -3.45 -11.72
C THR A 6 -2.86 -4.14 -13.06
N GLN A 7 -1.83 -4.62 -13.76
CA GLN A 7 -2.01 -5.30 -15.06
C GLN A 7 -2.43 -6.75 -14.90
N ASN A 8 -1.98 -7.42 -13.86
CA ASN A 8 -2.27 -8.82 -13.54
C ASN A 8 -3.18 -8.94 -12.31
N TYR A 9 -4.13 -7.99 -12.16
CA TYR A 9 -4.99 -7.93 -10.98
C TYR A 9 -5.89 -9.16 -10.80
N SER A 10 -6.20 -9.90 -11.86
CA SER A 10 -7.01 -11.12 -11.82
C SER A 10 -6.25 -12.36 -11.36
N VAL A 11 -4.92 -12.30 -11.32
CA VAL A 11 -4.07 -13.41 -10.85
C VAL A 11 -4.08 -13.41 -9.32
N GLN A 12 -4.20 -14.58 -8.72
CA GLN A 12 -4.18 -14.75 -7.27
C GLN A 12 -2.93 -14.12 -6.63
N LEU A 13 -3.11 -13.57 -5.45
CA LEU A 13 -2.03 -13.10 -4.61
C LEU A 13 -1.48 -14.27 -3.80
N THR A 14 -0.18 -14.56 -3.96
CA THR A 14 0.51 -15.67 -3.28
C THR A 14 1.80 -15.17 -2.63
N ALA A 15 2.38 -16.00 -1.76
CA ALA A 15 3.66 -15.71 -1.13
C ALA A 15 4.76 -15.50 -2.18
N GLU A 16 4.84 -16.37 -3.20
CA GLU A 16 5.84 -16.29 -4.28
C GLU A 16 5.71 -14.98 -5.05
N ARG A 17 4.47 -14.53 -5.31
CA ARG A 17 4.24 -13.25 -5.98
C ARG A 17 4.72 -12.07 -5.14
N LEU A 18 4.44 -12.08 -3.83
CA LEU A 18 4.96 -11.06 -2.91
C LEU A 18 6.48 -11.10 -2.80
N PHE A 19 7.09 -12.28 -2.75
CA PHE A 19 8.55 -12.44 -2.74
C PHE A 19 9.18 -11.87 -4.01
N GLY A 20 8.56 -12.08 -5.17
CA GLY A 20 8.96 -11.45 -6.42
C GLY A 20 8.87 -9.92 -6.38
N TRP A 21 7.80 -9.37 -5.80
CA TRP A 21 7.67 -7.92 -5.60
C TRP A 21 8.72 -7.37 -4.64
N HIS A 22 8.99 -8.08 -3.56
CA HIS A 22 10.01 -7.69 -2.59
C HIS A 22 11.41 -7.71 -3.20
N ALA A 23 11.74 -8.75 -3.96
CA ALA A 23 13.02 -8.84 -4.68
C ALA A 23 13.19 -7.70 -5.70
N ALA A 24 12.12 -7.32 -6.39
CA ALA A 24 12.14 -6.19 -7.32
C ALA A 24 12.33 -4.82 -6.63
N LEU A 25 11.93 -4.69 -5.36
CA LEU A 25 12.17 -3.48 -4.56
C LEU A 25 13.63 -3.37 -4.08
N PHE A 26 14.27 -4.49 -3.84
CA PHE A 26 15.59 -4.56 -3.23
C PHE A 26 16.55 -5.47 -4.01
N PRO A 27 16.87 -5.15 -5.29
CA PRO A 27 17.66 -6.02 -6.15
C PRO A 27 19.10 -6.23 -5.64
N MET A 28 19.59 -5.35 -4.78
CA MET A 28 20.91 -5.43 -4.17
C MET A 28 20.90 -6.06 -2.76
N GLY A 29 19.75 -6.54 -2.27
CA GLY A 29 19.62 -7.10 -0.92
C GLY A 29 19.83 -6.10 0.20
N LYS A 30 19.62 -4.79 -0.06
CA LYS A 30 19.86 -3.72 0.92
C LYS A 30 18.71 -2.73 0.97
N SER A 31 18.45 -2.23 2.16
CA SER A 31 17.64 -1.05 2.42
C SER A 31 18.54 0.04 3.02
N GLY A 32 18.84 1.07 2.22
CA GLY A 32 19.88 2.03 2.57
C GLY A 32 21.24 1.34 2.77
N SER A 33 21.83 1.47 3.96
CA SER A 33 23.09 0.81 4.35
C SER A 33 22.89 -0.60 4.96
N THR A 34 21.65 -0.99 5.30
CA THR A 34 21.35 -2.22 6.02
C THR A 34 21.09 -3.36 5.05
N THR A 35 21.72 -4.52 5.27
CA THR A 35 21.40 -5.77 4.57
C THR A 35 20.09 -6.31 5.09
N ILE A 36 19.20 -6.74 4.20
CA ILE A 36 17.88 -7.31 4.53
C ILE A 36 17.68 -8.65 3.83
N SER A 37 16.81 -9.48 4.39
CA SER A 37 16.38 -10.73 3.79
C SER A 37 15.44 -10.42 2.62
N VAL A 38 15.77 -10.85 1.41
CA VAL A 38 15.01 -10.53 0.20
C VAL A 38 14.32 -11.77 -0.35
N GLY A 39 13.05 -11.63 -0.75
CA GLY A 39 12.26 -12.73 -1.31
C GLY A 39 11.88 -13.81 -0.29
N THR A 40 11.84 -13.45 0.98
CA THR A 40 11.40 -14.30 2.08
C THR A 40 10.79 -13.43 3.19
N TYR A 41 10.04 -14.04 4.10
CA TYR A 41 9.58 -13.35 5.30
C TYR A 41 10.74 -13.09 6.25
N ARG A 42 10.60 -12.08 7.11
CA ARG A 42 11.53 -11.80 8.21
C ARG A 42 11.61 -12.97 9.19
N THR A 43 12.76 -13.11 9.80
CA THR A 43 13.04 -14.15 10.81
C THR A 43 13.21 -13.59 12.22
N GLU A 44 13.14 -12.26 12.34
CA GLU A 44 13.31 -11.55 13.61
C GLU A 44 12.05 -10.78 14.00
N GLY A 45 11.93 -10.44 15.29
CA GLY A 45 10.90 -9.53 15.77
C GLY A 45 10.98 -8.17 15.09
N MET A 46 9.83 -7.52 14.86
CA MET A 46 9.78 -6.24 14.17
C MET A 46 8.99 -5.22 14.99
N GLU A 47 9.61 -4.08 15.21
CA GLU A 47 8.97 -2.91 15.79
C GLU A 47 9.02 -1.73 14.80
N VAL A 48 7.89 -1.07 14.63
CA VAL A 48 7.83 0.19 13.88
C VAL A 48 8.20 1.32 14.84
N ILE A 49 9.37 1.89 14.64
CA ILE A 49 9.94 2.91 15.52
C ILE A 49 10.10 4.26 14.79
N SER A 50 10.10 5.35 15.55
CA SER A 50 10.53 6.66 15.10
C SER A 50 11.36 7.33 16.19
N GLY A 51 12.15 8.33 15.81
CA GLY A 51 13.01 9.09 16.73
C GLY A 51 14.48 8.97 16.38
N MET A 52 15.33 9.64 17.16
CA MET A 52 16.78 9.51 17.06
C MET A 52 17.26 8.33 17.90
N PHE A 53 18.40 7.76 17.53
CA PHE A 53 19.06 6.70 18.28
C PHE A 53 19.15 7.03 19.77
N GLY A 54 18.66 6.12 20.63
CA GLY A 54 18.58 6.29 22.09
C GLY A 54 17.37 7.11 22.59
N ARG A 55 16.46 7.53 21.69
CA ARG A 55 15.16 8.18 21.99
C ARG A 55 14.08 7.69 21.04
N GLU A 56 14.11 6.40 20.74
CA GLU A 56 13.14 5.77 19.85
C GLU A 56 11.77 5.66 20.56
N ARG A 57 10.72 5.95 19.79
CA ARG A 57 9.33 5.68 20.17
C ARG A 57 8.84 4.49 19.38
N VAL A 58 8.44 3.43 20.06
CA VAL A 58 7.77 2.27 19.44
C VAL A 58 6.32 2.65 19.16
N HIS A 59 5.95 2.67 17.88
CA HIS A 59 4.60 2.94 17.42
C HIS A 59 3.76 1.67 17.38
N TYR A 60 4.35 0.58 16.90
CA TYR A 60 3.69 -0.69 16.72
C TYR A 60 4.69 -1.84 16.86
N ARG A 61 4.25 -2.95 17.49
CA ARG A 61 4.98 -4.21 17.54
C ARG A 61 4.23 -5.22 16.67
N ALA A 62 4.87 -5.67 15.59
CA ALA A 62 4.33 -6.67 14.69
C ALA A 62 4.30 -8.06 15.37
N PRO A 63 3.50 -9.01 14.86
CA PRO A 63 3.50 -10.39 15.34
C PRO A 63 4.92 -10.99 15.37
N GLU A 64 5.17 -11.94 16.26
CA GLU A 64 6.44 -12.67 16.30
C GLU A 64 6.74 -13.35 14.96
N ALA A 65 8.02 -13.50 14.62
CA ALA A 65 8.44 -13.98 13.28
C ALA A 65 7.86 -15.36 12.94
N GLU A 66 7.77 -16.24 13.91
CA GLU A 66 7.22 -17.61 13.78
C GLU A 66 5.75 -17.62 13.40
N ARG A 67 5.01 -16.55 13.68
CA ARG A 67 3.60 -16.41 13.34
C ARG A 67 3.36 -15.83 11.94
N VAL A 68 4.36 -15.18 11.36
CA VAL A 68 4.20 -14.43 10.10
C VAL A 68 3.67 -15.32 8.97
N SER A 69 4.20 -16.53 8.82
CA SER A 69 3.73 -17.44 7.76
C SER A 69 2.24 -17.77 7.92
N GLY A 70 1.81 -18.16 9.13
CA GLY A 70 0.40 -18.47 9.39
C GLY A 70 -0.54 -17.27 9.25
N GLU A 71 -0.11 -16.08 9.69
CA GLU A 71 -0.89 -14.84 9.49
C GLU A 71 -1.02 -14.49 8.01
N MET A 72 0.03 -14.70 7.21
CA MET A 72 -0.01 -14.50 5.77
C MET A 72 -0.90 -15.54 5.06
N ASP A 73 -0.92 -16.79 5.52
CA ASP A 73 -1.82 -17.82 4.97
C ASP A 73 -3.29 -17.44 5.18
N HIS A 74 -3.64 -16.95 6.38
CA HIS A 74 -4.98 -16.41 6.65
C HIS A 74 -5.30 -15.19 5.77
N PHE A 75 -4.34 -14.28 5.62
CA PHE A 75 -4.48 -13.12 4.75
C PHE A 75 -4.75 -13.53 3.29
N PHE A 76 -3.98 -14.47 2.72
CA PHE A 76 -4.18 -14.95 1.35
C PHE A 76 -5.51 -15.68 1.17
N ALA A 77 -5.91 -16.50 2.14
CA ALA A 77 -7.19 -17.19 2.11
C ALA A 77 -8.34 -16.18 2.01
N TRP A 78 -8.35 -15.15 2.86
CA TRP A 78 -9.35 -14.09 2.81
C TRP A 78 -9.24 -13.23 1.53
N PHE A 79 -8.02 -12.86 1.13
CA PHE A 79 -7.79 -11.97 -0.02
C PHE A 79 -8.30 -12.59 -1.32
N ASN A 80 -8.03 -13.88 -1.53
CA ASN A 80 -8.39 -14.61 -2.74
C ASN A 80 -9.79 -15.22 -2.70
N ASP A 81 -10.51 -15.15 -1.58
CA ASP A 81 -11.85 -15.68 -1.46
C ASP A 81 -12.85 -14.84 -2.26
N SER A 82 -13.56 -15.50 -3.17
CA SER A 82 -14.57 -14.89 -4.03
C SER A 82 -15.82 -14.40 -3.27
N GLN A 83 -16.05 -14.85 -2.03
CA GLN A 83 -17.13 -14.35 -1.17
C GLN A 83 -16.89 -12.88 -0.78
N TYR A 84 -15.64 -12.44 -0.74
CA TYR A 84 -15.28 -11.06 -0.43
C TYR A 84 -15.01 -10.29 -1.73
N ALA A 85 -16.09 -9.81 -2.38
CA ALA A 85 -15.99 -9.07 -3.63
C ALA A 85 -14.99 -7.89 -3.53
N PRO A 86 -14.22 -7.61 -4.58
CA PRO A 86 -13.35 -6.44 -4.64
C PRO A 86 -14.15 -5.15 -4.42
N SER A 87 -13.66 -4.29 -3.55
CA SER A 87 -14.32 -3.04 -3.18
C SER A 87 -13.33 -2.06 -2.57
N LEU A 88 -13.75 -0.80 -2.42
CA LEU A 88 -12.94 0.22 -1.73
C LEU A 88 -12.64 -0.21 -0.29
N LEU A 89 -13.59 -0.81 0.40
CA LEU A 89 -13.41 -1.30 1.77
C LEU A 89 -12.41 -2.46 1.81
N LYS A 90 -12.51 -3.43 0.88
CA LYS A 90 -11.55 -4.55 0.80
C LYS A 90 -10.14 -4.02 0.55
N SER A 91 -9.98 -2.99 -0.28
CA SER A 91 -8.68 -2.33 -0.51
C SER A 91 -8.11 -1.72 0.76
N ALA A 92 -8.94 -1.02 1.55
CA ALA A 92 -8.53 -0.43 2.82
C ALA A 92 -8.14 -1.50 3.86
N ILE A 93 -8.94 -2.56 3.99
CA ILE A 93 -8.69 -3.67 4.91
C ILE A 93 -7.42 -4.43 4.52
N ALA A 94 -7.26 -4.75 3.24
CA ALA A 94 -6.08 -5.45 2.74
C ALA A 94 -4.78 -4.68 3.04
N HIS A 95 -4.81 -3.37 2.86
CA HIS A 95 -3.67 -2.52 3.21
C HIS A 95 -3.35 -2.60 4.71
N LEU A 96 -4.34 -2.32 5.56
CA LEU A 96 -4.16 -2.30 7.01
C LEU A 96 -3.67 -3.65 7.52
N TRP A 97 -4.33 -4.74 7.10
CA TRP A 97 -3.98 -6.08 7.56
C TRP A 97 -2.56 -6.46 7.16
N PHE A 98 -2.18 -6.24 5.89
CA PHE A 98 -0.83 -6.53 5.43
C PHE A 98 0.25 -5.73 6.18
N VAL A 99 0.05 -4.41 6.36
CA VAL A 99 1.05 -3.59 7.08
C VAL A 99 1.07 -3.90 8.58
N SER A 100 0.02 -4.49 9.13
CA SER A 100 -0.01 -4.95 10.53
C SER A 100 0.68 -6.30 10.72
N ILE A 101 0.60 -7.22 9.76
CA ILE A 101 1.43 -8.44 9.78
C ILE A 101 2.92 -8.07 9.67
N HIS A 102 3.23 -7.07 8.84
CA HIS A 102 4.59 -6.57 8.61
C HIS A 102 5.59 -7.67 8.25
N PRO A 103 5.33 -8.44 7.15
CA PRO A 103 6.00 -9.71 6.91
C PRO A 103 7.47 -9.60 6.46
N PHE A 104 7.95 -8.42 6.07
CA PHE A 104 9.29 -8.21 5.54
C PHE A 104 10.13 -7.29 6.43
N ASP A 105 11.46 -7.34 6.31
CA ASP A 105 12.39 -6.45 7.02
C ASP A 105 12.21 -4.98 6.62
N ASP A 106 11.86 -4.71 5.35
CA ASP A 106 11.47 -3.38 4.83
C ASP A 106 10.55 -3.55 3.61
N GLY A 107 9.98 -2.45 3.13
CA GLY A 107 9.13 -2.44 1.94
C GLY A 107 7.65 -2.73 2.19
N ASN A 108 7.25 -3.07 3.42
CA ASN A 108 5.88 -3.44 3.75
C ASN A 108 4.85 -2.37 3.33
N GLY A 109 5.13 -1.10 3.58
CA GLY A 109 4.25 -0.01 3.16
C GLY A 109 4.13 0.12 1.63
N ARG A 110 5.20 -0.14 0.87
CA ARG A 110 5.18 -0.11 -0.61
C ARG A 110 4.38 -1.27 -1.17
N ILE A 111 4.58 -2.46 -0.62
CA ILE A 111 3.85 -3.68 -1.01
C ILE A 111 2.37 -3.56 -0.61
N GLY A 112 2.06 -3.08 0.61
CA GLY A 112 0.69 -2.85 1.06
C GLY A 112 -0.09 -1.91 0.12
N ARG A 113 0.54 -0.85 -0.39
CA ARG A 113 -0.07 0.02 -1.41
C ARG A 113 -0.29 -0.69 -2.73
N ALA A 114 0.65 -1.55 -3.17
CA ALA A 114 0.45 -2.33 -4.39
C ALA A 114 -0.70 -3.35 -4.25
N ILE A 115 -0.84 -3.98 -3.09
CA ILE A 115 -1.99 -4.84 -2.76
C ILE A 115 -3.30 -4.04 -2.83
N SER A 116 -3.33 -2.84 -2.26
CA SER A 116 -4.49 -1.94 -2.34
C SER A 116 -4.85 -1.61 -3.78
N ASP A 117 -3.87 -1.22 -4.59
CA ASP A 117 -4.09 -0.88 -5.99
C ASP A 117 -4.55 -2.11 -6.81
N MET A 118 -4.09 -3.31 -6.47
CA MET A 118 -4.59 -4.57 -7.07
C MET A 118 -6.08 -4.74 -6.80
N VAL A 119 -6.55 -4.58 -5.54
CA VAL A 119 -7.98 -4.69 -5.19
C VAL A 119 -8.80 -3.61 -5.91
N LEU A 120 -8.31 -2.38 -5.98
CA LEU A 120 -9.00 -1.31 -6.70
C LEU A 120 -9.08 -1.61 -8.20
N SER A 121 -8.03 -2.19 -8.81
CA SER A 121 -8.07 -2.63 -10.22
C SER A 121 -9.04 -3.79 -10.44
N GLN A 122 -9.17 -4.69 -9.47
CA GLN A 122 -10.19 -5.75 -9.49
C GLN A 122 -11.61 -5.17 -9.43
N ALA A 123 -11.84 -4.18 -8.56
CA ALA A 123 -13.14 -3.52 -8.40
C ALA A 123 -13.56 -2.75 -9.65
N ASP A 124 -12.63 -2.04 -10.27
CA ASP A 124 -12.87 -1.23 -11.48
C ASP A 124 -12.80 -2.09 -12.77
N GLN A 125 -12.34 -3.34 -12.68
CA GLN A 125 -12.01 -4.21 -13.82
C GLN A 125 -11.12 -3.49 -14.85
N SER A 126 -10.20 -2.65 -14.37
CA SER A 126 -9.35 -1.80 -15.18
C SER A 126 -7.87 -1.95 -14.80
N LYS A 127 -7.03 -2.06 -15.83
CA LYS A 127 -5.57 -2.03 -15.71
C LYS A 127 -5.02 -0.60 -15.59
N LEU A 128 -5.83 0.39 -15.89
CA LEU A 128 -5.44 1.78 -15.89
C LEU A 128 -5.81 2.43 -14.56
N ARG A 129 -4.83 3.11 -13.97
CA ARG A 129 -4.99 3.87 -12.73
C ARG A 129 -4.63 5.32 -13.00
N TYR A 130 -5.63 6.20 -12.95
CA TYR A 130 -5.45 7.63 -13.21
C TYR A 130 -5.09 8.43 -11.98
N PHE A 131 -5.13 7.82 -10.79
CA PHE A 131 -4.76 8.43 -9.52
C PHE A 131 -3.71 7.60 -8.77
N SER A 132 -3.05 8.19 -7.81
CA SER A 132 -2.00 7.53 -7.03
C SER A 132 -2.23 7.68 -5.52
N MET A 133 -2.71 6.60 -4.89
CA MET A 133 -2.76 6.51 -3.43
C MET A 133 -1.38 6.69 -2.80
N SER A 134 -0.33 6.15 -3.41
CA SER A 134 1.05 6.31 -2.91
C SER A 134 1.47 7.76 -2.84
N MET A 135 1.12 8.58 -3.84
CA MET A 135 1.43 10.01 -3.84
C MET A 135 0.61 10.75 -2.78
N GLN A 136 -0.67 10.45 -2.65
CA GLN A 136 -1.53 11.09 -1.66
C GLN A 136 -1.11 10.75 -0.23
N ILE A 137 -0.84 9.48 0.07
CA ILE A 137 -0.29 9.04 1.35
C ILE A 137 1.04 9.74 1.66
N SER A 138 1.90 9.96 0.66
CA SER A 138 3.16 10.68 0.85
C SER A 138 2.93 12.14 1.27
N ARG A 139 1.90 12.80 0.74
CA ARG A 139 1.49 14.16 1.13
C ARG A 139 0.95 14.20 2.55
N GLU A 140 0.24 13.15 2.96
CA GLU A 140 -0.41 13.03 4.26
C GLU A 140 0.36 12.11 5.23
N LYS A 141 1.66 11.95 5.03
CA LYS A 141 2.49 10.95 5.71
C LYS A 141 2.33 10.94 7.24
N LYS A 142 2.25 12.11 7.87
CA LYS A 142 2.11 12.22 9.33
C LYS A 142 0.78 11.66 9.81
N GLU A 143 -0.30 11.98 9.11
CA GLU A 143 -1.65 11.53 9.43
C GLU A 143 -1.80 10.04 9.19
N TYR A 144 -1.26 9.53 8.09
CA TYR A 144 -1.20 8.11 7.79
C TYR A 144 -0.61 7.29 8.96
N TYR A 145 0.56 7.69 9.46
CA TYR A 145 1.18 6.97 10.58
C TYR A 145 0.42 7.14 11.89
N ARG A 146 -0.16 8.33 12.13
CA ARG A 146 -0.98 8.58 13.32
C ARG A 146 -2.21 7.67 13.37
N ILE A 147 -2.91 7.54 12.24
CA ILE A 147 -4.10 6.67 12.14
C ILE A 147 -3.71 5.20 12.24
N LEU A 148 -2.66 4.76 11.56
CA LEU A 148 -2.17 3.39 11.69
C LEU A 148 -1.86 3.05 13.16
N GLU A 149 -1.09 3.88 13.85
CA GLU A 149 -0.74 3.67 15.26
C GLU A 149 -2.01 3.57 16.12
N SER A 150 -3.02 4.44 15.88
CA SER A 150 -4.23 4.45 16.69
C SER A 150 -5.06 3.16 16.54
N VAL A 151 -5.23 2.66 15.31
CA VAL A 151 -6.03 1.44 15.07
C VAL A 151 -5.27 0.16 15.40
N GLN A 152 -3.95 0.14 15.23
CA GLN A 152 -3.11 -1.00 15.60
C GLN A 152 -2.98 -1.19 17.12
N ARG A 153 -3.32 -0.16 17.92
CA ARG A 153 -3.37 -0.20 19.38
C ARG A 153 -4.78 -0.33 19.94
N SER A 154 -5.80 -0.28 19.08
CA SER A 154 -7.20 -0.43 19.48
C SER A 154 -7.54 -1.90 19.77
N ASP A 155 -8.73 -2.12 20.26
CA ASP A 155 -9.35 -3.43 20.51
C ASP A 155 -9.93 -4.10 19.25
N GLY A 156 -9.54 -3.64 18.06
CA GLY A 156 -10.00 -4.15 16.76
C GLY A 156 -10.97 -3.22 16.02
N ASP A 157 -11.32 -2.07 16.60
CA ASP A 157 -12.07 -1.04 15.85
C ASP A 157 -11.16 -0.35 14.83
N ILE A 158 -11.42 -0.61 13.56
CA ILE A 158 -10.70 -0.04 12.42
C ILE A 158 -11.47 1.10 11.73
N THR A 159 -12.57 1.59 12.31
CA THR A 159 -13.43 2.61 11.68
C THR A 159 -12.64 3.87 11.32
N ALA A 160 -11.78 4.36 12.21
CA ALA A 160 -10.96 5.54 11.95
C ALA A 160 -10.03 5.35 10.74
N TRP A 161 -9.49 4.14 10.55
CA TRP A 161 -8.70 3.79 9.37
C TRP A 161 -9.54 3.80 8.10
N LEU A 162 -10.71 3.15 8.12
CA LEU A 162 -11.58 3.08 6.94
C LEU A 162 -12.02 4.46 6.48
N VAL A 163 -12.43 5.33 7.40
CA VAL A 163 -12.82 6.71 7.09
C VAL A 163 -11.64 7.46 6.47
N TRP A 164 -10.49 7.48 7.14
CA TRP A 164 -9.32 8.18 6.63
C TRP A 164 -8.88 7.66 5.25
N TYR A 165 -8.86 6.32 5.07
CA TYR A 165 -8.43 5.70 3.81
C TYR A 165 -9.35 6.10 2.65
N LEU A 166 -10.67 6.07 2.84
CA LEU A 166 -11.63 6.44 1.80
C LEU A 166 -11.56 7.94 1.47
N GLU A 167 -11.38 8.80 2.46
CA GLU A 167 -11.16 10.23 2.24
C GLU A 167 -9.83 10.50 1.51
N CYS A 168 -8.76 9.82 1.88
CA CYS A 168 -7.46 9.90 1.20
C CYS A 168 -7.58 9.46 -0.27
N LEU A 169 -8.35 8.40 -0.54
CA LEU A 169 -8.65 7.94 -1.89
C LEU A 169 -9.43 9.00 -2.68
N GLY A 170 -10.46 9.61 -2.07
CA GLY A 170 -11.21 10.72 -2.68
C GLY A 170 -10.29 11.86 -3.10
N ARG A 171 -9.43 12.32 -2.18
CA ARG A 171 -8.45 13.39 -2.49
C ARG A 171 -7.43 12.99 -3.57
N ALA A 172 -7.05 11.71 -3.65
CA ALA A 172 -6.18 11.22 -4.73
C ALA A 172 -6.84 11.29 -6.10
N VAL A 173 -8.14 10.98 -6.19
CA VAL A 173 -8.96 11.09 -7.41
C VAL A 173 -9.10 12.55 -7.82
N GLU A 174 -9.53 13.43 -6.91
CA GLU A 174 -9.70 14.87 -7.15
C GLU A 174 -8.39 15.53 -7.65
N ALA A 175 -7.25 15.16 -7.06
CA ALA A 175 -5.95 15.67 -7.48
C ALA A 175 -5.61 15.25 -8.93
N SER A 176 -6.01 14.05 -9.34
CA SER A 176 -5.79 13.57 -10.72
C SER A 176 -6.72 14.22 -11.72
N GLU A 177 -7.98 14.45 -11.39
CA GLU A 177 -8.94 15.19 -12.21
C GLU A 177 -8.47 16.62 -12.47
N SER A 178 -7.99 17.29 -11.41
CA SER A 178 -7.44 18.65 -11.53
C SER A 178 -6.22 18.70 -12.45
N MET A 179 -5.33 17.70 -12.36
CA MET A 179 -4.15 17.59 -13.22
C MET A 179 -4.55 17.38 -14.69
N LEU A 180 -5.48 16.46 -14.97
CA LEU A 180 -5.95 16.18 -16.31
C LEU A 180 -6.62 17.41 -16.95
N SER A 181 -7.46 18.11 -16.19
CA SER A 181 -8.11 19.36 -16.63
C SER A 181 -7.07 20.43 -17.00
N GLY A 182 -6.01 20.59 -16.19
CA GLY A 182 -4.93 21.52 -16.49
C GLY A 182 -4.17 21.17 -17.78
N VAL A 183 -3.90 19.89 -18.02
CA VAL A 183 -3.23 19.43 -19.25
C VAL A 183 -4.12 19.66 -20.46
N LEU A 184 -5.42 19.35 -20.39
CA LEU A 184 -6.36 19.57 -21.48
C LEU A 184 -6.47 21.05 -21.86
N LEU A 185 -6.57 21.96 -20.87
CA LEU A 185 -6.59 23.40 -21.11
C LEU A 185 -5.29 23.89 -21.78
N SER A 186 -4.14 23.39 -21.37
CA SER A 186 -2.87 23.76 -21.99
C SER A 186 -2.76 23.30 -23.44
N LEU A 187 -3.27 22.11 -23.77
CA LEU A 187 -3.30 21.59 -25.14
C LEU A 187 -4.23 22.39 -26.03
N ILE A 188 -5.38 22.87 -25.53
CA ILE A 188 -6.31 23.72 -26.25
C ILE A 188 -5.62 25.07 -26.61
N HIS A 189 -4.92 25.69 -25.65
CA HIS A 189 -4.21 26.95 -25.89
C HIS A 189 -3.04 26.80 -26.89
N ILE A 190 -2.38 25.66 -26.93
CA ILE A 190 -1.31 25.39 -27.93
C ILE A 190 -1.89 25.18 -29.33
N SER A 191 -3.11 24.66 -29.42
CA SER A 191 -3.78 24.38 -30.72
C SER A 191 -4.52 25.55 -31.32
N GLU A 192 -4.71 26.66 -30.59
CA GLU A 192 -5.26 27.90 -31.18
C GLU A 192 -4.20 28.59 -32.07
N PRO A 193 -4.39 28.66 -33.40
CA PRO A 193 -3.47 29.39 -34.25
C PRO A 193 -3.51 30.86 -33.86
N THR A 194 -2.36 31.45 -33.54
CA THR A 194 -2.16 32.90 -33.40
C THR A 194 -2.68 33.56 -34.70
N ARG A 195 -3.90 34.11 -34.69
CA ARG A 195 -4.36 34.99 -35.71
C ARG A 195 -3.56 36.29 -35.61
N HIS A 196 -2.58 36.46 -36.51
CA HIS A 196 -1.99 37.75 -36.87
C HIS A 196 -2.83 38.44 -37.95
#